data_5bb2ef9ef4d1c5f8d1b51e24a5d1dd49
#
_entry.id   5bb2ef9ef4d1c5f8d1b51e24a5d1dd49
#
_cell.length_a   1.000
_cell.length_b   1.000
_cell.length_c   1.000
_cell.angle_alpha   90.00
_cell.angle_beta   90.00
_cell.angle_gamma   90.00
#
_symmetry.space_group_name_H-M   'P 1'
#
loop_
_entity.id
_entity.type
_entity.pdbx_description
1 polymer ?
#
loop_
_entity_poly.entity_id
_entity_poly.type
_entity_poly.pdbx_seq_one_letter_code
_entity_poly.pdbx_strand_id
1 'polypeptide(L)'
;MDISVVIPLYNEAESLPELEAWIRRVMEEHGFSYEIIFINDGSTDDSWRIIQELREKNPHVRGVKFRRNYGKSPGLQCGFARTQGDVVITMDADLQDSPDEIPGLYHMVKEEGYDLVSGWKQKRYDPVLSKNLPSKLFNATARKLSGIDNLHDFNCGLKAYLSDVV
;
A
#
# COMPACT_ATOMS: atom_id res chain seq x y z
N MET A 1 3.40 9.61 15.52
CA MET A 1 2.82 9.74 14.15
C MET A 1 1.81 8.63 14.01
N ASP A 2 0.61 8.95 13.47
CA ASP A 2 -0.46 7.93 13.44
C ASP A 2 -0.23 6.89 12.35
N ILE A 3 0.08 7.34 11.12
CA ILE A 3 0.07 6.47 9.95
C ILE A 3 1.33 6.65 9.08
N SER A 4 1.93 5.53 8.66
CA SER A 4 2.90 5.48 7.57
C SER A 4 2.29 4.72 6.39
N VAL A 5 2.19 5.35 5.22
CA VAL A 5 1.73 4.70 3.98
C VAL A 5 2.93 4.31 3.13
N VAL A 6 3.12 3.00 2.89
CA VAL A 6 4.22 2.45 2.09
C VAL A 6 3.70 2.02 0.72
N ILE A 7 4.26 2.60 -0.34
CA ILE A 7 3.80 2.41 -1.71
C ILE A 7 4.98 1.98 -2.59
N PRO A 8 5.19 0.66 -2.77
CA PRO A 8 6.13 0.17 -3.78
C PRO A 8 5.57 0.39 -5.18
N LEU A 9 6.41 0.85 -6.10
CA LEU A 9 5.99 1.15 -7.46
C LEU A 9 7.07 0.87 -8.51
N TYR A 10 6.61 0.58 -9.73
CA TYR A 10 7.45 0.44 -10.91
C TYR A 10 6.69 0.93 -12.15
N ASN A 11 7.17 2.03 -12.76
CA ASN A 11 6.57 2.67 -13.94
C ASN A 11 5.11 3.10 -13.73
N GLU A 12 4.88 3.95 -12.71
CA GLU A 12 3.55 4.43 -12.31
C GLU A 12 3.46 5.98 -12.33
N ALA A 13 4.23 6.63 -13.22
CA ALA A 13 4.34 8.08 -13.27
C ALA A 13 2.99 8.82 -13.34
N GLU A 14 2.02 8.25 -14.07
CA GLU A 14 0.72 8.90 -14.32
C GLU A 14 -0.18 8.90 -13.09
N SER A 15 -0.13 7.85 -12.27
CA SER A 15 -1.02 7.67 -11.11
C SER A 15 -0.57 8.40 -9.85
N LEU A 16 0.74 8.64 -9.69
CA LEU A 16 1.32 9.17 -8.45
C LEU A 16 0.75 10.50 -7.97
N PRO A 17 0.52 11.52 -8.84
CA PRO A 17 -0.02 12.80 -8.39
C PRO A 17 -1.45 12.68 -7.85
N GLU A 18 -2.27 11.86 -8.50
CA GLU A 18 -3.65 11.62 -8.07
C GLU A 18 -3.68 10.83 -6.77
N LEU A 19 -2.86 9.80 -6.66
CA LEU A 19 -2.77 8.96 -5.45
C LEU A 19 -2.31 9.78 -4.24
N GLU A 20 -1.27 10.60 -4.39
CA GLU A 20 -0.80 11.48 -3.32
C GLU A 20 -1.91 12.45 -2.86
N ALA A 21 -2.56 13.13 -3.82
CA ALA A 21 -3.63 14.07 -3.51
C ALA A 21 -4.82 13.39 -2.80
N TRP A 22 -5.16 12.17 -3.18
CA TRP A 22 -6.22 11.39 -2.57
C TRP A 22 -5.86 10.99 -1.13
N ILE A 23 -4.66 10.42 -0.91
CA ILE A 23 -4.17 10.08 0.43
C ILE A 23 -4.13 11.32 1.31
N ARG A 24 -3.53 12.42 0.84
CA ARG A 24 -3.44 13.68 1.59
C ARG A 24 -4.81 14.18 2.02
N ARG A 25 -5.79 14.21 1.11
CA ARG A 25 -7.16 14.61 1.41
C ARG A 25 -7.75 13.77 2.55
N VAL A 26 -7.64 12.45 2.47
CA VAL A 26 -8.19 11.53 3.51
C VAL A 26 -7.51 11.78 4.87
N MET A 27 -6.18 11.94 4.89
CA MET A 27 -5.45 12.20 6.12
C MET A 27 -5.84 13.53 6.77
N GLU A 28 -5.97 14.60 5.96
CA GLU A 28 -6.36 15.93 6.42
C GLU A 28 -7.82 15.94 6.93
N GLU A 29 -8.75 15.29 6.23
CA GLU A 29 -10.17 15.20 6.61
C GLU A 29 -10.36 14.49 7.97
N HIS A 30 -9.50 13.53 8.31
CA HIS A 30 -9.57 12.76 9.55
C HIS A 30 -8.59 13.22 10.62
N GLY A 31 -7.76 14.23 10.32
CA GLY A 31 -6.80 14.81 11.27
C GLY A 31 -5.65 13.89 11.66
N PHE A 32 -5.28 12.94 10.81
CA PHE A 32 -4.15 12.04 11.05
C PHE A 32 -2.81 12.74 10.82
N SER A 33 -1.85 12.50 11.72
CA SER A 33 -0.44 12.75 11.45
C SER A 33 0.14 11.58 10.64
N TYR A 34 0.75 11.88 9.47
CA TYR A 34 1.09 10.84 8.50
C TYR A 34 2.38 11.10 7.74
N GLU A 35 2.87 10.06 7.10
CA GLU A 35 3.87 10.11 6.03
C GLU A 35 3.49 9.19 4.87
N ILE A 36 3.94 9.52 3.67
CA ILE A 36 3.84 8.69 2.46
C ILE A 36 5.25 8.33 2.02
N ILE A 37 5.54 7.04 1.94
CA ILE A 37 6.87 6.53 1.55
C ILE A 37 6.75 5.82 0.20
N PHE A 38 7.11 6.50 -0.88
CA PHE A 38 7.20 5.92 -2.21
C PHE A 38 8.50 5.15 -2.37
N ILE A 39 8.42 3.86 -2.70
CA ILE A 39 9.58 3.01 -3.01
C ILE A 39 9.61 2.76 -4.51
N ASN A 40 10.41 3.56 -5.23
CA ASN A 40 10.61 3.41 -6.65
C ASN A 40 11.55 2.24 -6.93
N ASP A 41 10.99 1.14 -7.41
CA ASP A 41 11.71 -0.12 -7.68
C ASP A 41 12.40 -0.10 -9.05
N GLY A 42 13.24 0.92 -9.27
CA GLY A 42 14.06 1.03 -10.48
C GLY A 42 13.27 1.39 -11.74
N SER A 43 12.21 2.20 -11.63
CA SER A 43 11.42 2.67 -12.78
C SER A 43 12.29 3.31 -13.87
N THR A 44 11.86 3.13 -15.11
CA THR A 44 12.49 3.66 -16.31
C THR A 44 11.74 4.86 -16.89
N ASP A 45 10.54 5.12 -16.39
CA ASP A 45 9.72 6.28 -16.73
C ASP A 45 10.00 7.49 -15.81
N ASP A 46 9.12 8.50 -15.85
CA ASP A 46 9.22 9.72 -15.05
C ASP A 46 8.82 9.55 -13.55
N SER A 47 8.52 8.34 -13.08
CA SER A 47 8.05 8.11 -11.70
C SER A 47 8.96 8.76 -10.65
N TRP A 48 10.28 8.64 -10.80
CA TRP A 48 11.20 9.24 -9.83
C TRP A 48 11.17 10.78 -9.83
N ARG A 49 11.11 11.40 -10.99
CA ARG A 49 10.99 12.86 -11.11
C ARG A 49 9.71 13.37 -10.43
N ILE A 50 8.60 12.66 -10.64
CA ILE A 50 7.31 13.02 -10.03
C ILE A 50 7.37 12.87 -8.50
N ILE A 51 7.98 11.81 -7.96
CA ILE A 51 8.15 11.66 -6.50
C ILE A 51 8.95 12.84 -5.92
N GLN A 52 10.00 13.31 -6.61
CA GLN A 52 10.78 14.46 -6.17
C GLN A 52 9.93 15.75 -6.15
N GLU A 53 9.14 15.98 -7.19
CA GLU A 53 8.22 17.12 -7.26
C GLU A 53 7.12 17.08 -6.18
N LEU A 54 6.57 15.89 -5.88
CA LEU A 54 5.60 15.71 -4.81
C LEU A 54 6.21 16.01 -3.45
N ARG A 55 7.44 15.55 -3.22
CA ARG A 55 8.17 15.83 -1.97
C ARG A 55 8.44 17.34 -1.76
N GLU A 56 8.71 18.08 -2.82
CA GLU A 56 8.91 19.52 -2.72
C GLU A 56 7.63 20.28 -2.32
N LYS A 57 6.46 19.74 -2.72
CA LYS A 57 5.15 20.33 -2.45
C LYS A 57 4.52 19.86 -1.14
N ASN A 58 4.82 18.64 -0.72
CA ASN A 58 4.27 18.01 0.49
C ASN A 58 5.39 17.46 1.38
N PRO A 59 5.64 18.06 2.56
CA PRO A 59 6.69 17.61 3.47
C PRO A 59 6.45 16.21 4.07
N HIS A 60 5.23 15.67 3.96
CA HIS A 60 4.89 14.32 4.39
C HIS A 60 5.31 13.26 3.38
N VAL A 61 5.71 13.64 2.16
CA VAL A 61 6.15 12.71 1.12
C VAL A 61 7.64 12.43 1.25
N ARG A 62 7.97 11.14 1.24
CA ARG A 62 9.35 10.63 1.20
C ARG A 62 9.50 9.68 0.01
N GLY A 63 10.69 9.61 -0.56
CA GLY A 63 11.00 8.73 -1.69
C GLY A 63 12.28 7.95 -1.47
N VAL A 64 12.26 6.68 -1.88
CA VAL A 64 13.44 5.82 -2.00
C VAL A 64 13.52 5.32 -3.43
N LYS A 65 14.71 5.38 -4.04
CA LYS A 65 14.94 4.90 -5.41
C LYS A 65 15.92 3.73 -5.41
N PHE A 66 15.50 2.62 -5.98
CA PHE A 66 16.38 1.48 -6.26
C PHE A 66 17.11 1.69 -7.59
N ARG A 67 18.30 1.11 -7.70
CA ARG A 67 19.10 1.19 -8.94
C ARG A 67 18.51 0.37 -10.08
N ARG A 68 17.76 -0.69 -9.75
CA ARG A 68 17.08 -1.61 -10.68
C ARG A 68 15.85 -2.20 -10.01
N ASN A 69 15.02 -2.89 -10.77
CA ASN A 69 13.89 -3.63 -10.24
C ASN A 69 14.36 -4.85 -9.43
N TYR A 70 13.94 -4.93 -8.18
CA TYR A 70 14.20 -6.03 -7.24
C TYR A 70 12.91 -6.77 -6.87
N GLY A 71 11.74 -6.22 -7.24
CA GLY A 71 10.43 -6.76 -6.94
C GLY A 71 9.77 -6.15 -5.70
N LYS A 72 8.47 -6.44 -5.56
CA LYS A 72 7.60 -5.83 -4.53
C LYS A 72 8.07 -6.13 -3.10
N SER A 73 8.49 -7.36 -2.80
CA SER A 73 8.87 -7.76 -1.44
C SER A 73 10.08 -7.01 -0.89
N PRO A 74 11.21 -6.87 -1.62
CA PRO A 74 12.31 -5.99 -1.19
C PRO A 74 11.90 -4.52 -1.06
N GLY A 75 10.99 -4.05 -1.91
CA GLY A 75 10.41 -2.72 -1.82
C GLY A 75 9.66 -2.50 -0.50
N LEU A 76 8.78 -3.42 -0.15
CA LEU A 76 8.04 -3.38 1.12
C LEU A 76 8.98 -3.44 2.33
N GLN A 77 9.93 -4.36 2.34
CA GLN A 77 10.92 -4.46 3.42
C GLN A 77 11.70 -3.15 3.61
N CYS A 78 12.10 -2.53 2.50
CA CYS A 78 12.79 -1.24 2.53
C CYS A 78 11.89 -0.13 3.08
N GLY A 79 10.60 -0.15 2.74
CA GLY A 79 9.60 0.78 3.25
C GLY A 79 9.38 0.60 4.74
N PHE A 80 9.10 -0.62 5.20
CA PHE A 80 8.88 -0.95 6.61
C PHE A 80 10.02 -0.49 7.52
N ALA A 81 11.26 -0.70 7.11
CA ALA A 81 12.44 -0.23 7.87
C ALA A 81 12.52 1.31 8.02
N ARG A 82 11.62 2.08 7.40
CA ARG A 82 11.63 3.55 7.38
C ARG A 82 10.36 4.18 7.93
N THR A 83 9.39 3.37 8.31
CA THR A 83 8.12 3.85 8.89
C THR A 83 8.33 4.41 10.28
N GLN A 84 7.51 5.42 10.63
CA GLN A 84 7.50 6.08 11.92
C GLN A 84 6.09 6.12 12.54
N GLY A 85 5.08 5.69 11.79
CA GLY A 85 3.69 5.65 12.23
C GLY A 85 3.39 4.44 13.10
N ASP A 86 2.45 4.60 14.01
CA ASP A 86 1.94 3.51 14.86
C ASP A 86 1.24 2.42 14.05
N VAL A 87 0.60 2.83 12.95
CA VAL A 87 -0.02 1.93 11.98
C VAL A 87 0.67 2.10 10.63
N VAL A 88 1.08 0.98 10.04
CA VAL A 88 1.69 0.95 8.73
C VAL A 88 0.68 0.43 7.71
N ILE A 89 0.44 1.20 6.65
CA ILE A 89 -0.47 0.83 5.57
C ILE A 89 0.33 0.60 4.31
N THR A 90 0.13 -0.52 3.65
CA THR A 90 0.65 -0.77 2.31
C THR A 90 -0.46 -0.60 1.30
N MET A 91 -0.15 -0.07 0.11
CA MET A 91 -1.08 -0.03 -1.02
C MET A 91 -0.34 0.00 -2.36
N ASP A 92 -1.03 -0.40 -3.41
CA ASP A 92 -0.49 -0.36 -4.77
C ASP A 92 -0.64 1.06 -5.37
N ALA A 93 0.22 1.42 -6.32
CA ALA A 93 0.24 2.76 -6.92
C ALA A 93 -0.75 2.93 -8.09
N ASP A 94 -1.47 1.90 -8.49
CA ASP A 94 -2.29 1.82 -9.71
C ASP A 94 -3.73 2.36 -9.57
N LEU A 95 -4.04 3.04 -8.46
CA LEU A 95 -5.37 3.60 -8.10
C LEU A 95 -6.49 2.56 -7.96
N GLN A 96 -6.18 1.27 -7.88
CA GLN A 96 -7.20 0.23 -7.64
C GLN A 96 -7.56 0.07 -6.17
N ASP A 97 -6.66 0.45 -5.28
CA ASP A 97 -6.91 0.50 -3.83
C ASP A 97 -7.46 1.89 -3.47
N SER A 98 -8.47 1.94 -2.59
CA SER A 98 -9.10 3.20 -2.18
C SER A 98 -8.46 3.74 -0.89
N PRO A 99 -7.80 4.91 -0.91
CA PRO A 99 -7.38 5.59 0.30
C PRO A 99 -8.49 5.91 1.29
N ASP A 100 -9.75 6.00 0.85
CA ASP A 100 -10.89 6.25 1.74
C ASP A 100 -11.13 5.10 2.75
N GLU A 101 -10.54 3.92 2.53
CA GLU A 101 -10.57 2.78 3.47
C GLU A 101 -9.56 2.94 4.63
N ILE A 102 -8.59 3.85 4.51
CA ILE A 102 -7.52 4.02 5.51
C ILE A 102 -8.06 4.27 6.93
N PRO A 103 -9.06 5.16 7.15
CA PRO A 103 -9.56 5.40 8.49
C PRO A 103 -10.18 4.16 9.14
N GLY A 104 -10.91 3.35 8.35
CA GLY A 104 -11.48 2.09 8.83
C GLY A 104 -10.41 1.07 9.20
N LEU A 105 -9.38 0.93 8.37
CA LEU A 105 -8.24 0.04 8.64
C LEU A 105 -7.45 0.47 9.88
N TYR A 106 -7.23 1.78 10.03
CA TYR A 106 -6.59 2.35 11.22
C TYR A 106 -7.36 2.01 12.50
N HIS A 107 -8.68 2.22 12.49
CA HIS A 107 -9.56 1.89 13.62
C HIS A 107 -9.46 0.41 14.01
N MET A 108 -9.52 -0.50 13.04
CA MET A 108 -9.43 -1.94 13.29
C MET A 108 -8.09 -2.32 13.95
N VAL A 109 -6.97 -1.77 13.47
CA VAL A 109 -5.65 -2.08 14.05
C VAL A 109 -5.49 -1.41 15.42
N LYS A 110 -5.82 -0.11 15.54
CA LYS A 110 -5.47 0.69 16.72
C LYS A 110 -6.47 0.52 17.86
N GLU A 111 -7.76 0.36 17.58
CA GLU A 111 -8.82 0.35 18.59
C GLU A 111 -9.41 -1.04 18.80
N GLU A 112 -9.53 -1.85 17.76
CA GLU A 112 -10.03 -3.23 17.88
C GLU A 112 -8.91 -4.25 18.19
N GLY A 113 -7.62 -3.84 18.07
CA GLY A 113 -6.46 -4.62 18.49
C GLY A 113 -6.02 -5.70 17.50
N TYR A 114 -6.30 -5.53 16.19
CA TYR A 114 -5.79 -6.42 15.17
C TYR A 114 -4.32 -6.10 14.83
N ASP A 115 -3.46 -7.10 14.81
CA ASP A 115 -2.06 -6.95 14.38
C ASP A 115 -1.92 -6.71 12.88
N LEU A 116 -2.82 -7.30 12.09
CA LEU A 116 -2.88 -7.21 10.63
C LEU A 116 -4.33 -7.22 10.14
N VAL A 117 -4.66 -6.25 9.31
CA VAL A 117 -5.92 -6.19 8.56
C VAL A 117 -5.61 -6.17 7.06
N SER A 118 -6.23 -7.05 6.30
CA SER A 118 -6.08 -7.11 4.84
C SER A 118 -7.37 -6.66 4.16
N GLY A 119 -7.26 -5.74 3.22
CA GLY A 119 -8.37 -5.38 2.36
C GLY A 119 -8.88 -6.59 1.55
N TRP A 120 -10.13 -6.53 1.15
CA TRP A 120 -10.75 -7.54 0.31
C TRP A 120 -11.40 -6.89 -0.91
N LYS A 121 -10.80 -7.12 -2.10
CA LYS A 121 -11.37 -6.66 -3.37
C LYS A 121 -12.59 -7.51 -3.74
N GLN A 122 -13.80 -7.09 -3.33
CA GLN A 122 -15.04 -7.81 -3.62
C GLN A 122 -15.39 -7.79 -5.11
N LYS A 123 -15.05 -6.71 -5.84
CA LYS A 123 -15.23 -6.59 -7.29
C LYS A 123 -13.89 -6.31 -7.96
N ARG A 124 -13.45 -7.23 -8.80
CA ARG A 124 -12.26 -7.04 -9.65
C ARG A 124 -12.73 -6.73 -11.06
N TYR A 125 -12.29 -5.61 -11.60
CA TYR A 125 -12.57 -5.20 -12.98
C TYR A 125 -11.60 -5.82 -14.00
N ASP A 126 -10.66 -6.66 -13.54
CA ASP A 126 -9.72 -7.37 -14.41
C ASP A 126 -10.42 -8.42 -15.31
N PRO A 127 -9.86 -8.73 -16.52
CA PRO A 127 -10.40 -9.76 -17.38
C PRO A 127 -10.50 -11.12 -16.68
N VAL A 128 -11.69 -11.71 -16.70
CA VAL A 128 -12.07 -12.89 -15.90
C VAL A 128 -11.15 -14.09 -16.14
N LEU A 129 -10.70 -14.29 -17.39
CA LEU A 129 -9.92 -15.49 -17.79
C LEU A 129 -8.42 -15.38 -17.49
N SER A 130 -7.83 -14.17 -17.48
CA SER A 130 -6.38 -14.02 -17.38
C SER A 130 -5.85 -13.77 -15.97
N LYS A 131 -6.65 -13.12 -15.10
CA LYS A 131 -6.22 -12.74 -13.75
C LYS A 131 -7.14 -13.22 -12.63
N ASN A 132 -8.47 -13.21 -12.82
CA ASN A 132 -9.41 -13.54 -11.75
C ASN A 132 -9.43 -15.03 -11.40
N LEU A 133 -9.35 -15.93 -12.39
CA LEU A 133 -9.35 -17.37 -12.15
C LEU A 133 -8.06 -17.84 -11.45
N PRO A 134 -6.85 -17.44 -11.91
CA PRO A 134 -5.61 -17.74 -11.21
C PRO A 134 -5.57 -17.19 -9.76
N SER A 135 -6.08 -15.98 -9.52
CA SER A 135 -6.14 -15.39 -8.17
C SER A 135 -7.08 -16.16 -7.24
N LYS A 136 -8.24 -16.61 -7.72
CA LYS A 136 -9.16 -17.42 -6.91
C LYS A 136 -8.55 -18.76 -6.53
N LEU A 137 -7.88 -19.41 -7.49
CA LEU A 137 -7.19 -20.68 -7.24
C LEU A 137 -6.02 -20.50 -6.27
N PHE A 138 -5.22 -19.45 -6.44
CA PHE A 138 -4.14 -19.09 -5.53
C PHE A 138 -4.66 -18.86 -4.10
N ASN A 139 -5.70 -18.04 -3.93
CA ASN A 139 -6.27 -17.75 -2.62
C ASN A 139 -6.87 -18.99 -1.95
N ALA A 140 -7.51 -19.88 -2.71
CA ALA A 140 -8.03 -21.15 -2.19
C ALA A 140 -6.90 -22.07 -1.72
N THR A 141 -5.82 -22.18 -2.51
CA THR A 141 -4.65 -22.99 -2.18
C THR A 141 -3.91 -22.40 -0.99
N ALA A 142 -3.71 -21.07 -0.96
CA ALA A 142 -3.04 -20.38 0.15
C ALA A 142 -3.78 -20.56 1.47
N ARG A 143 -5.12 -20.45 1.48
CA ARG A 143 -5.94 -20.74 2.68
C ARG A 143 -5.74 -22.16 3.17
N LYS A 144 -5.82 -23.13 2.25
CA LYS A 144 -5.68 -24.55 2.59
C LYS A 144 -4.29 -24.89 3.16
N LEU A 145 -3.23 -24.24 2.66
CA LEU A 145 -1.86 -24.47 3.11
C LEU A 145 -1.50 -23.72 4.38
N SER A 146 -2.01 -22.49 4.54
CA SER A 146 -1.70 -21.64 5.70
C SER A 146 -2.57 -21.92 6.92
N GLY A 147 -3.73 -22.56 6.76
CA GLY A 147 -4.72 -22.74 7.83
C GLY A 147 -5.39 -21.42 8.28
N ILE A 148 -5.27 -20.34 7.50
CA ILE A 148 -5.85 -19.04 7.82
C ILE A 148 -7.17 -18.89 7.08
N ASP A 149 -8.28 -19.14 7.77
CA ASP A 149 -9.62 -19.14 7.15
C ASP A 149 -10.22 -17.72 7.01
N ASN A 150 -9.79 -16.77 7.83
CA ASN A 150 -10.36 -15.42 7.90
C ASN A 150 -9.79 -14.44 6.85
N LEU A 151 -8.79 -14.83 6.07
CA LEU A 151 -8.20 -14.00 5.04
C LEU A 151 -8.77 -14.35 3.65
N HIS A 152 -9.54 -13.44 3.08
CA HIS A 152 -10.24 -13.66 1.80
C HIS A 152 -9.39 -13.36 0.56
N ASP A 153 -8.44 -12.42 0.65
CA ASP A 153 -7.58 -12.02 -0.47
C ASP A 153 -6.12 -11.84 -0.01
N PHE A 154 -5.30 -12.86 -0.25
CA PHE A 154 -3.85 -12.85 0.07
C PHE A 154 -3.07 -11.86 -0.80
N ASN A 155 -3.59 -11.52 -2.01
CA ASN A 155 -2.93 -10.67 -2.99
C ASN A 155 -3.38 -9.21 -2.94
N CYS A 156 -4.25 -8.82 -1.99
CA CYS A 156 -4.65 -7.43 -1.86
C CYS A 156 -3.44 -6.57 -1.48
N GLY A 157 -3.17 -5.50 -2.23
CA GLY A 157 -2.11 -4.53 -1.93
C GLY A 157 -2.39 -3.73 -0.67
N LEU A 158 -3.67 -3.42 -0.44
CA LEU A 158 -4.13 -2.64 0.70
C LEU A 158 -4.16 -3.50 1.96
N LYS A 159 -3.25 -3.21 2.89
CA LYS A 159 -3.15 -3.85 4.20
C LYS A 159 -2.73 -2.84 5.25
N ALA A 160 -3.20 -3.05 6.48
CA ALA A 160 -2.76 -2.29 7.63
C ALA A 160 -2.12 -3.22 8.65
N TYR A 161 -1.07 -2.75 9.27
CA TYR A 161 -0.26 -3.47 10.25
C TYR A 161 -0.07 -2.61 11.49
N LEU A 162 -0.06 -3.20 12.65
CA LEU A 162 0.54 -2.57 13.81
C LEU A 162 2.06 -2.45 13.57
N SER A 163 2.67 -1.30 13.90
CA SER A 163 4.10 -1.04 13.61
C SER A 163 5.06 -2.09 14.18
N ASP A 164 4.68 -2.72 15.30
CA ASP A 164 5.52 -3.72 15.99
C ASP A 164 5.62 -5.06 15.23
N VAL A 165 4.84 -5.27 14.16
CA VAL A 165 4.84 -6.52 13.38
C VAL A 165 5.50 -6.41 12.01
N VAL A 166 6.10 -5.24 11.65
CA VAL A 166 6.73 -5.00 10.33
C VAL A 166 8.19 -4.58 10.44
#